data_5efaff35a11d2ed0f998b280734420db
#
_entry.id   5efaff35a11d2ed0f998b280734420db
#
_cell.length_a   1.000
_cell.length_b   1.000
_cell.length_c   1.000
_cell.angle_alpha   90.00
_cell.angle_beta   90.00
_cell.angle_gamma   90.00
#
_symmetry.space_group_name_H-M   'P 1'
#
loop_
_entity.id
_entity.type
_entity.pdbx_description
1 polymer ?
#
loop_
_entity_poly.entity_id
_entity_poly.type
_entity_poly.pdbx_seq_one_letter_code
_entity_poly.pdbx_strand_id
1 'polypeptide(L)'
;GLVVGQVQSGKTANYTGLICKAADAGFNLIIILAGIHNNLRSQTQTRIDEGFLGFDTQNTRAYNMNQTIRIGVGLIPGFDKAIANSYTTSTERGDFTKQAANTAGFNFNNPQPIILVIKKNVSVLKRLYSWLKSQSTHDVIANKSLLLVDDEADNASINTSRDGDDLNG
;
A
#
# COMPACT_ATOMS: atom_id res chain seq x y z
N GLY A 1 -15.34 5.69 4.94
CA GLY A 1 -15.73 6.86 4.14
C GLY A 1 -15.67 6.57 2.64
N LEU A 2 -16.41 7.31 1.86
CA LEU A 2 -16.43 7.26 0.40
C LEU A 2 -15.99 8.62 -0.16
N VAL A 3 -15.03 8.62 -1.09
CA VAL A 3 -14.63 9.82 -1.85
C VAL A 3 -15.03 9.61 -3.31
N VAL A 4 -15.89 10.47 -3.82
CA VAL A 4 -16.34 10.46 -5.21
C VAL A 4 -15.70 11.62 -5.96
N GLY A 5 -15.17 11.35 -7.15
CA GLY A 5 -14.60 12.37 -8.03
C GLY A 5 -14.43 11.84 -9.45
N GLN A 6 -14.42 12.75 -10.42
CA GLN A 6 -14.17 12.38 -11.82
C GLN A 6 -12.72 11.88 -12.00
N VAL A 7 -12.46 11.19 -13.11
CA VAL A 7 -11.11 10.78 -13.51
C VAL A 7 -10.20 12.02 -13.49
N GLN A 8 -9.02 11.91 -12.88
CA GLN A 8 -8.05 12.99 -12.70
C GLN A 8 -8.48 14.14 -11.75
N SER A 9 -9.48 13.94 -10.91
CA SER A 9 -9.97 14.96 -9.95
C SER A 9 -9.11 15.14 -8.68
N GLY A 10 -7.88 14.63 -8.64
CA GLY A 10 -7.03 14.74 -7.45
C GLY A 10 -7.37 13.75 -6.32
N LYS A 11 -8.12 12.68 -6.59
CA LYS A 11 -8.50 11.65 -5.60
C LYS A 11 -7.28 11.11 -4.83
N THR A 12 -6.17 10.84 -5.51
CA THR A 12 -4.93 10.37 -4.89
C THR A 12 -4.38 11.35 -3.87
N ALA A 13 -4.37 12.65 -4.18
CA ALA A 13 -3.93 13.68 -3.24
C ALA A 13 -4.80 13.71 -1.98
N ASN A 14 -6.12 13.57 -2.13
CA ASN A 14 -7.06 13.53 -1.01
C ASN A 14 -6.79 12.36 -0.06
N TYR A 15 -6.66 11.13 -0.59
CA TYR A 15 -6.42 10.00 0.30
C TYR A 15 -4.97 9.94 0.79
N THR A 16 -4.00 10.53 0.08
CA THR A 16 -2.63 10.69 0.62
C THR A 16 -2.65 11.58 1.86
N GLY A 17 -3.37 12.70 1.84
CA GLY A 17 -3.58 13.53 3.02
C GLY A 17 -4.29 12.79 4.17
N LEU A 18 -5.27 11.93 3.86
CA LEU A 18 -5.90 11.06 4.84
C LEU A 18 -4.91 10.05 5.44
N ILE A 19 -4.04 9.45 4.62
CA ILE A 19 -3.00 8.51 5.05
C ILE A 19 -2.04 9.19 6.03
N CYS A 20 -1.57 10.41 5.72
CA CYS A 20 -0.71 11.18 6.63
C CYS A 20 -1.39 11.38 7.99
N LYS A 21 -2.64 11.87 8.01
CA LYS A 21 -3.41 12.06 9.25
C LYS A 21 -3.65 10.76 10.01
N ALA A 22 -3.91 9.67 9.31
CA ALA A 22 -4.11 8.36 9.93
C ALA A 22 -2.80 7.85 10.55
N ALA A 23 -1.67 8.00 9.87
CA ALA A 23 -0.36 7.65 10.41
C ALA A 23 -0.04 8.45 11.69
N ASP A 24 -0.32 9.77 11.68
CA ASP A 24 -0.18 10.65 12.86
C ASP A 24 -1.10 10.21 14.01
N ALA A 25 -2.28 9.65 13.69
CA ALA A 25 -3.22 9.09 14.66
C ALA A 25 -2.87 7.67 15.13
N GLY A 26 -1.74 7.09 14.66
CA GLY A 26 -1.25 5.78 15.09
C GLY A 26 -1.65 4.61 14.20
N PHE A 27 -2.27 4.83 13.04
CA PHE A 27 -2.44 3.78 12.05
C PHE A 27 -1.08 3.44 11.45
N ASN A 28 -0.60 2.23 11.69
CA ASN A 28 0.75 1.82 11.33
C ASN A 28 0.81 0.62 10.37
N LEU A 29 -0.33 0.17 9.85
CA LEU A 29 -0.42 -0.73 8.70
C LEU A 29 -1.41 -0.14 7.69
N ILE A 30 -0.91 0.29 6.54
CA ILE A 30 -1.68 0.98 5.51
C ILE A 30 -1.65 0.15 4.24
N ILE A 31 -2.82 -0.21 3.73
CA ILE A 31 -2.95 -1.01 2.51
C ILE A 31 -3.80 -0.24 1.51
N ILE A 32 -3.26 -0.03 0.31
CA ILE A 32 -3.95 0.61 -0.80
C ILE A 32 -4.20 -0.44 -1.88
N LEU A 33 -5.47 -0.63 -2.24
CA LEU A 33 -5.88 -1.44 -3.38
C LEU A 33 -5.93 -0.55 -4.62
N ALA A 34 -4.90 -0.62 -5.47
CA ALA A 34 -4.68 0.29 -6.59
C ALA A 34 -4.97 -0.38 -7.93
N GLY A 35 -6.26 -0.47 -8.29
CA GLY A 35 -6.70 -1.01 -9.58
C GLY A 35 -6.24 -2.44 -9.88
N ILE A 36 -6.46 -2.89 -11.12
CA ILE A 36 -6.15 -4.27 -11.55
C ILE A 36 -4.86 -4.38 -12.38
N HIS A 37 -4.34 -3.27 -12.89
CA HIS A 37 -3.18 -3.22 -13.77
C HIS A 37 -1.89 -2.81 -13.06
N ASN A 38 -0.75 -3.35 -13.51
CA ASN A 38 0.56 -3.05 -12.92
C ASN A 38 0.93 -1.57 -13.02
N ASN A 39 0.64 -0.93 -14.16
CA ASN A 39 0.94 0.47 -14.40
C ASN A 39 0.17 1.40 -13.44
N LEU A 40 -1.12 1.13 -13.19
CA LEU A 40 -1.91 1.91 -12.22
C LEU A 40 -1.36 1.77 -10.81
N ARG A 41 -1.06 0.53 -10.39
CA ARG A 41 -0.42 0.26 -9.11
C ARG A 41 0.92 1.00 -8.97
N SER A 42 1.77 0.91 -10.00
CA SER A 42 3.08 1.57 -10.04
C SER A 42 2.94 3.10 -9.92
N GLN A 43 2.04 3.70 -10.69
CA GLN A 43 1.76 5.14 -10.61
C GLN A 43 1.24 5.56 -9.23
N THR A 44 0.35 4.77 -8.64
CA THR A 44 -0.14 5.03 -7.28
C THR A 44 1.01 4.94 -6.28
N GLN A 45 1.90 3.94 -6.38
CA GLN A 45 3.07 3.85 -5.52
C GLN A 45 3.96 5.10 -5.64
N THR A 46 4.27 5.54 -6.88
CA THR A 46 5.09 6.76 -7.08
C THR A 46 4.48 7.97 -6.37
N ARG A 47 3.16 8.15 -6.44
CA ARG A 47 2.49 9.26 -5.73
C ARG A 47 2.56 9.12 -4.21
N ILE A 48 2.51 7.90 -3.71
CA ILE A 48 2.70 7.62 -2.27
C ILE A 48 4.15 7.83 -1.86
N ASP A 49 5.11 7.46 -2.70
CA ASP A 49 6.53 7.73 -2.48
C ASP A 49 6.77 9.25 -2.33
N GLU A 50 6.19 10.06 -3.21
CA GLU A 50 6.30 11.52 -3.18
C GLU A 50 5.53 12.17 -2.03
N GLY A 51 4.31 11.71 -1.75
CA GLY A 51 3.38 12.40 -0.83
C GLY A 51 3.37 11.88 0.60
N PHE A 52 3.91 10.68 0.85
CA PHE A 52 3.89 10.05 2.17
C PHE A 52 5.26 9.50 2.60
N LEU A 53 5.89 8.64 1.78
CA LEU A 53 7.17 8.00 2.14
C LEU A 53 8.35 8.98 2.10
N GLY A 54 8.35 9.93 1.18
CA GLY A 54 9.41 10.93 1.01
C GLY A 54 10.69 10.38 0.38
N PHE A 55 10.66 9.15 -0.15
CA PHE A 55 11.79 8.55 -0.86
C PHE A 55 11.33 7.64 -1.99
N ASP A 56 12.21 7.47 -2.99
CA ASP A 56 12.00 6.59 -4.13
C ASP A 56 12.15 5.11 -3.71
N THR A 57 11.07 4.33 -3.88
CA THR A 57 11.05 2.91 -3.55
C THR A 57 11.62 2.00 -4.65
N GLN A 58 12.06 2.51 -5.80
CA GLN A 58 12.61 1.67 -6.88
C GLN A 58 13.76 0.78 -6.40
N ASN A 59 14.63 1.34 -5.56
CA ASN A 59 15.85 0.67 -5.11
C ASN A 59 15.83 0.25 -3.63
N THR A 60 14.90 0.77 -2.84
CA THR A 60 14.82 0.46 -1.40
C THR A 60 13.38 0.45 -0.91
N ARG A 61 13.12 -0.35 0.11
CA ARG A 61 11.83 -0.42 0.81
C ARG A 61 11.87 0.20 2.20
N ALA A 62 13.07 0.29 2.76
CA ALA A 62 13.33 0.87 4.07
C ALA A 62 14.02 2.22 3.92
N TYR A 63 13.57 3.21 4.69
CA TYR A 63 14.26 4.49 4.74
C TYR A 63 15.66 4.32 5.35
N ASN A 64 16.68 4.80 4.63
CA ASN A 64 18.06 4.87 5.08
C ASN A 64 18.67 6.19 4.67
N MET A 65 19.06 7.02 5.62
CA MET A 65 19.59 8.38 5.38
C MET A 65 20.71 8.45 4.34
N ASN A 66 21.52 7.40 4.24
CA ASN A 66 22.71 7.39 3.38
C ASN A 66 22.48 6.78 1.99
N GLN A 67 21.38 6.09 1.77
CA GLN A 67 21.15 5.29 0.55
C GLN A 67 19.83 5.63 -0.17
N THR A 68 18.91 6.30 0.50
CA THR A 68 17.62 6.64 -0.10
C THR A 68 17.69 7.93 -0.92
N ILE A 69 17.12 7.90 -2.11
CA ILE A 69 16.88 9.10 -2.91
C ILE A 69 15.63 9.77 -2.37
N ARG A 70 15.78 10.95 -1.76
CA ARG A 70 14.64 11.73 -1.25
C ARG A 70 13.88 12.36 -2.40
N ILE A 71 12.54 12.31 -2.31
CA ILE A 71 11.62 12.91 -3.26
C ILE A 71 10.43 13.53 -2.51
N GLY A 72 9.71 14.42 -3.17
CA GLY A 72 8.46 14.98 -2.65
C GLY A 72 8.60 15.51 -1.22
N VAL A 73 7.76 15.00 -0.30
CA VAL A 73 7.75 15.41 1.11
C VAL A 73 9.06 15.13 1.84
N GLY A 74 9.86 14.20 1.36
CA GLY A 74 11.19 13.88 1.91
C GLY A 74 12.20 15.02 1.77
N LEU A 75 11.93 15.98 0.90
CA LEU A 75 12.76 17.19 0.73
C LEU A 75 12.42 18.29 1.75
N ILE A 76 11.35 18.13 2.52
CA ILE A 76 10.92 19.10 3.52
C ILE A 76 11.85 19.01 4.74
N PRO A 77 12.37 20.14 5.25
CA PRO A 77 13.20 20.12 6.46
C PRO A 77 12.49 19.48 7.64
N GLY A 78 13.18 18.56 8.33
CA GLY A 78 12.62 17.86 9.49
C GLY A 78 11.83 16.58 9.18
N PHE A 79 11.70 16.22 7.90
CA PHE A 79 11.03 14.98 7.48
C PHE A 79 11.65 13.71 8.11
N ASP A 80 12.92 13.71 8.46
CA ASP A 80 13.62 12.56 9.07
C ASP A 80 12.97 12.04 10.37
N LYS A 81 12.03 12.80 10.93
CA LYS A 81 11.27 12.42 12.13
C LYS A 81 10.00 11.60 11.81
N ALA A 82 9.59 11.58 10.55
CA ALA A 82 8.35 10.93 10.09
C ALA A 82 8.65 9.73 9.20
N ILE A 83 9.43 8.76 9.71
CA ILE A 83 9.88 7.59 8.94
C ILE A 83 8.75 6.59 8.77
N ALA A 84 8.48 6.20 7.53
CA ALA A 84 7.62 5.09 7.15
C ALA A 84 8.36 4.15 6.20
N ASN A 85 7.90 2.90 6.05
CA ASN A 85 8.51 1.90 5.19
C ASN A 85 7.47 1.31 4.22
N SER A 86 7.93 0.66 3.15
CA SER A 86 7.03 0.04 2.17
C SER A 86 7.44 -1.39 1.85
N TYR A 87 6.47 -2.32 1.81
CA TYR A 87 6.70 -3.67 1.29
C TYR A 87 6.56 -3.77 -0.24
N THR A 88 6.07 -2.72 -0.88
CA THR A 88 5.91 -2.60 -2.33
C THR A 88 6.82 -1.51 -2.89
N THR A 89 7.06 -1.51 -4.19
CA THR A 89 7.94 -0.54 -4.85
C THR A 89 7.26 0.08 -6.07
N SER A 90 7.74 1.23 -6.53
CA SER A 90 7.24 1.93 -7.71
C SER A 90 7.57 1.25 -9.04
N THR A 91 8.36 0.18 -9.04
CA THR A 91 8.58 -0.62 -10.25
C THR A 91 7.32 -1.38 -10.67
N GLU A 92 7.14 -1.69 -11.95
CA GLU A 92 5.99 -2.45 -12.45
C GLU A 92 5.84 -3.82 -11.77
N ARG A 93 6.96 -4.48 -11.44
CA ARG A 93 7.00 -5.76 -10.73
C ARG A 93 7.07 -5.61 -9.21
N GLY A 94 6.90 -4.40 -8.69
CA GLY A 94 7.04 -4.05 -7.29
C GLY A 94 5.84 -4.37 -6.40
N ASP A 95 4.90 -5.20 -6.86
CA ASP A 95 3.77 -5.65 -6.06
C ASP A 95 4.18 -6.57 -4.91
N PHE A 96 3.28 -6.80 -3.96
CA PHE A 96 3.56 -7.58 -2.77
C PHE A 96 3.95 -9.04 -3.10
N THR A 97 5.07 -9.48 -2.55
CA THR A 97 5.48 -10.88 -2.47
C THR A 97 6.01 -11.20 -1.07
N LYS A 98 5.83 -12.45 -0.61
CA LYS A 98 6.38 -12.91 0.68
C LYS A 98 7.90 -12.76 0.74
N GLN A 99 8.59 -13.04 -0.36
CA GLN A 99 10.04 -12.89 -0.46
C GLN A 99 10.45 -11.42 -0.27
N ALA A 100 9.77 -10.49 -0.95
CA ALA A 100 10.05 -9.06 -0.83
C ALA A 100 9.81 -8.56 0.61
N ALA A 101 8.77 -9.04 1.29
CA ALA A 101 8.52 -8.69 2.68
C ALA A 101 9.61 -9.24 3.63
N ASN A 102 10.06 -10.48 3.42
CA ASN A 102 11.10 -11.10 4.25
C ASN A 102 12.49 -10.47 4.06
N THR A 103 12.74 -9.83 2.92
CA THR A 103 14.02 -9.19 2.58
C THR A 103 13.98 -7.67 2.64
N ALA A 104 12.93 -7.08 3.19
CA ALA A 104 12.69 -5.63 3.13
C ALA A 104 13.65 -4.77 3.99
N GLY A 105 14.43 -5.39 4.87
CA GLY A 105 15.40 -4.68 5.71
C GLY A 105 14.79 -4.00 6.95
N PHE A 106 13.52 -4.22 7.25
CA PHE A 106 12.84 -3.75 8.46
C PHE A 106 11.89 -4.81 9.03
N ASN A 107 11.58 -4.70 10.32
CA ASN A 107 10.73 -5.65 11.02
C ASN A 107 9.26 -5.19 10.94
N PHE A 108 8.36 -6.12 10.61
CA PHE A 108 6.91 -5.87 10.60
C PHE A 108 6.39 -5.35 11.94
N ASN A 109 6.95 -5.82 13.05
CA ASN A 109 6.51 -5.44 14.40
C ASN A 109 7.01 -4.06 14.87
N ASN A 110 7.86 -3.39 14.07
CA ASN A 110 8.30 -2.04 14.39
C ASN A 110 7.10 -1.07 14.44
N PRO A 111 7.14 -0.03 15.29
CA PRO A 111 6.04 0.92 15.45
C PRO A 111 5.86 1.84 14.22
N GLN A 112 6.89 2.00 13.39
CA GLN A 112 6.81 2.86 12.20
C GLN A 112 5.70 2.41 11.27
N PRO A 113 5.01 3.35 10.60
CA PRO A 113 4.03 3.04 9.59
C PRO A 113 4.63 2.20 8.46
N ILE A 114 3.88 1.20 8.03
CA ILE A 114 4.20 0.34 6.89
C ILE A 114 3.09 0.48 5.87
N ILE A 115 3.45 0.79 4.62
CA ILE A 115 2.49 0.92 3.54
C ILE A 115 2.68 -0.18 2.50
N LEU A 116 1.58 -0.60 1.89
CA LEU A 116 1.55 -1.52 0.76
C LEU A 116 0.60 -0.97 -0.30
N VAL A 117 1.09 -0.82 -1.51
CA VAL A 117 0.27 -0.50 -2.69
C VAL A 117 0.18 -1.74 -3.56
N ILE A 118 -0.97 -2.40 -3.57
CA ILE A 118 -1.17 -3.71 -4.19
C ILE A 118 -2.28 -3.67 -5.25
N LYS A 119 -2.19 -4.58 -6.21
CA LYS A 119 -3.28 -4.76 -7.18
C LYS A 119 -4.51 -5.41 -6.55
N LYS A 120 -5.68 -5.01 -7.05
CA LYS A 120 -6.97 -5.71 -6.80
C LYS A 120 -7.00 -7.05 -7.56
N ASN A 121 -6.14 -7.97 -7.20
CA ASN A 121 -6.00 -9.27 -7.80
C ASN A 121 -6.10 -10.36 -6.73
N VAL A 122 -6.95 -11.36 -6.96
CA VAL A 122 -7.22 -12.43 -6.00
C VAL A 122 -5.94 -13.14 -5.53
N SER A 123 -5.00 -13.39 -6.43
CA SER A 123 -3.74 -14.07 -6.08
C SER A 123 -2.85 -13.21 -5.19
N VAL A 124 -2.79 -11.89 -5.43
CA VAL A 124 -2.03 -10.95 -4.58
C VAL A 124 -2.68 -10.84 -3.21
N LEU A 125 -4.01 -10.66 -3.16
CA LEU A 125 -4.78 -10.57 -1.92
C LEU A 125 -4.65 -11.85 -1.07
N LYS A 126 -4.74 -13.05 -1.68
CA LYS A 126 -4.54 -14.32 -0.97
C LYS A 126 -3.13 -14.46 -0.42
N ARG A 127 -2.10 -14.02 -1.15
CA ARG A 127 -0.71 -14.04 -0.67
C ARG A 127 -0.50 -13.10 0.50
N LEU A 128 -1.04 -11.87 0.39
CA LEU A 128 -0.97 -10.90 1.48
C LEU A 128 -1.71 -11.40 2.72
N TYR A 129 -2.94 -11.87 2.57
CA TYR A 129 -3.72 -12.43 3.67
C TYR A 129 -2.99 -13.58 4.38
N SER A 130 -2.48 -14.55 3.60
CA SER A 130 -1.69 -15.67 4.16
C SER A 130 -0.44 -15.20 4.90
N TRP A 131 0.21 -14.14 4.41
CA TRP A 131 1.40 -13.61 5.05
C TRP A 131 1.02 -12.85 6.34
N LEU A 132 0.01 -11.99 6.30
CA LEU A 132 -0.49 -11.31 7.50
C LEU A 132 -0.95 -12.30 8.57
N LYS A 133 -1.61 -13.38 8.18
CA LYS A 133 -1.99 -14.46 9.10
C LYS A 133 -0.76 -15.11 9.75
N SER A 134 0.35 -15.25 9.03
CA SER A 134 1.60 -15.77 9.60
C SER A 134 2.29 -14.81 10.58
N GLN A 135 1.94 -13.52 10.56
CA GLN A 135 2.40 -12.52 11.52
C GLN A 135 1.48 -12.39 12.74
N SER A 136 0.33 -13.05 12.72
CA SER A 136 -0.67 -12.98 13.80
C SER A 136 -0.44 -14.08 14.84
N THR A 137 -0.82 -13.76 16.09
CA THR A 137 -0.93 -14.73 17.19
C THR A 137 -2.39 -14.77 17.60
N HIS A 138 -3.02 -15.93 17.58
CA HIS A 138 -4.46 -16.10 17.88
C HIS A 138 -5.37 -15.20 17.01
N ASP A 139 -5.07 -15.11 15.71
CA ASP A 139 -5.77 -14.27 14.72
C ASP A 139 -5.72 -12.75 15.01
N VAL A 140 -4.86 -12.31 15.91
CA VAL A 140 -4.62 -10.90 16.21
C VAL A 140 -3.21 -10.51 15.78
N ILE A 141 -3.08 -9.43 15.02
CA ILE A 141 -1.80 -8.79 14.73
C ILE A 141 -1.57 -7.74 15.83
N ALA A 142 -0.73 -8.08 16.78
CA ALA A 142 -0.45 -7.21 17.90
C ALA A 142 0.17 -5.87 17.45
N ASN A 143 -0.26 -4.78 18.07
CA ASN A 143 0.28 -3.43 17.87
C ASN A 143 0.16 -2.89 16.42
N LYS A 144 -0.82 -3.39 15.64
CA LYS A 144 -1.12 -2.89 14.30
C LYS A 144 -2.55 -2.37 14.20
N SER A 145 -2.68 -1.09 13.84
CA SER A 145 -3.94 -0.47 13.43
C SER A 145 -3.96 -0.36 11.93
N LEU A 146 -4.96 -0.99 11.29
CA LEU A 146 -5.07 -1.08 9.83
C LEU A 146 -5.91 0.06 9.26
N LEU A 147 -5.35 0.76 8.26
CA LEU A 147 -6.10 1.56 7.30
C LEU A 147 -6.11 0.84 5.95
N LEU A 148 -7.29 0.53 5.43
CA LEU A 148 -7.49 0.00 4.08
C LEU A 148 -8.11 1.08 3.20
N VAL A 149 -7.44 1.40 2.10
CA VAL A 149 -7.92 2.32 1.06
C VAL A 149 -8.20 1.52 -0.21
N ASP A 150 -9.41 1.62 -0.73
CA ASP A 150 -9.77 1.03 -2.02
C ASP A 150 -9.84 2.16 -3.07
N ASP A 151 -8.79 2.28 -3.87
CA ASP A 151 -8.74 3.17 -5.03
C ASP A 151 -9.41 2.45 -6.22
N GLU A 152 -10.21 3.15 -6.99
CA GLU A 152 -11.07 2.58 -8.03
C GLU A 152 -12.06 1.51 -7.51
N ALA A 153 -12.80 1.84 -6.45
CA ALA A 153 -13.77 0.95 -5.83
C ALA A 153 -14.91 0.51 -6.78
N ASP A 154 -15.15 1.27 -7.82
CA ASP A 154 -16.08 0.98 -8.92
C ASP A 154 -15.55 -0.11 -9.88
N ASN A 155 -14.23 -0.28 -9.96
CA ASN A 155 -13.58 -1.30 -10.77
C ASN A 155 -13.33 -2.58 -9.95
N ALA A 156 -13.69 -3.75 -10.51
CA ALA A 156 -13.52 -5.07 -9.89
C ALA A 156 -14.22 -5.27 -8.53
N SER A 157 -15.14 -4.37 -8.15
CA SER A 157 -16.01 -4.54 -6.99
C SER A 157 -17.34 -5.19 -7.36
N ILE A 158 -17.68 -5.19 -8.64
CA ILE A 158 -18.89 -5.83 -9.17
C ILE A 158 -18.48 -7.23 -9.65
N ASN A 159 -19.11 -8.25 -9.09
CA ASN A 159 -18.99 -9.61 -9.62
C ASN A 159 -19.70 -9.67 -10.97
N THR A 160 -18.95 -9.63 -12.07
CA THR A 160 -19.45 -9.74 -13.44
C THR A 160 -19.51 -11.18 -13.92
N SER A 161 -19.22 -12.18 -13.08
CA SER A 161 -19.53 -13.56 -13.41
C SER A 161 -21.04 -13.70 -13.52
N ARG A 162 -21.54 -13.95 -14.72
CA ARG A 162 -22.93 -14.31 -14.95
C ARG A 162 -23.19 -15.58 -14.16
N ASP A 163 -24.08 -15.51 -13.17
CA ASP A 163 -24.79 -16.68 -12.66
C ASP A 163 -25.57 -17.29 -13.84
N GLY A 164 -24.99 -18.28 -14.50
CA GLY A 164 -25.66 -18.82 -15.68
C GLY A 164 -25.03 -20.04 -16.35
N ASP A 165 -23.91 -20.55 -15.88
CA ASP A 165 -23.25 -21.71 -16.52
C ASP A 165 -23.17 -22.99 -15.65
N ASP A 166 -24.05 -23.17 -14.69
CA ASP A 166 -24.17 -24.44 -13.94
C ASP A 166 -25.55 -25.09 -14.08
N LEU A 167 -26.05 -25.19 -15.30
CA LEU A 167 -27.16 -26.09 -15.62
C LEU A 167 -26.94 -26.67 -17.01
N ASN A 168 -26.03 -27.64 -17.14
CA ASN A 168 -26.14 -28.72 -18.13
C ASN A 168 -24.86 -29.60 -18.10
N GLY A 169 -25.00 -30.81 -17.53
CA GLY A 169 -24.02 -31.89 -17.65
C GLY A 169 -24.02 -32.80 -16.47
#